data_7f8a2b23bd4eceac4c3f8c8740d1f943
#
_entry.id   7f8a2b23bd4eceac4c3f8c8740d1f943
#
_cell.length_a   1.000
_cell.length_b   1.000
_cell.length_c   1.000
_cell.angle_alpha   90.00
_cell.angle_beta   90.00
_cell.angle_gamma   90.00
#
_symmetry.space_group_name_H-M   'P 1'
#
loop_
_entity.id
_entity.type
_entity.pdbx_description
1 polymer ?
#
loop_
_entity_poly.entity_id
_entity_poly.type
_entity_poly.pdbx_seq_one_letter_code
_entity_poly.pdbx_strand_id
1 'polypeptide(L)'
;MAKLVIFCLLTYWLGFFAIGGTVFVLEHQNIPAVLHLPFASVWPIGVIFLAIAGLYVLLMALRRRPLKVGGRELPIPSIPVSFGQIAISSVDWFISGSVLYVLLPAATGLTCPKFLAIFLLAQAAGMLSYIPGGLGVFETVILLLLSEFSIPSALLGSLLLYRLIYYILPLAVASFLLAVHEILARK
;
A
#
# COMPACT_ATOMS: atom_id res chain seq x y z
N MET A 1 4.63 -13.01 -19.53
CA MET A 1 4.32 -13.10 -18.08
C MET A 1 5.25 -12.24 -17.24
N ALA A 2 6.60 -12.46 -17.19
CA ALA A 2 7.50 -11.71 -16.30
C ALA A 2 7.44 -10.18 -16.45
N LYS A 3 7.31 -9.63 -17.66
CA LYS A 3 7.18 -8.19 -17.89
C LYS A 3 5.93 -7.60 -17.20
N LEU A 4 4.80 -8.30 -17.32
CA LEU A 4 3.54 -7.87 -16.71
C LEU A 4 3.66 -7.80 -15.18
N VAL A 5 4.23 -8.83 -14.57
CA VAL A 5 4.43 -8.88 -13.11
C VAL A 5 5.31 -7.71 -12.62
N ILE A 6 6.42 -7.44 -13.33
CA ILE A 6 7.30 -6.32 -12.98
C ILE A 6 6.56 -4.99 -13.07
N PHE A 7 5.77 -4.77 -14.12
CA PHE A 7 4.98 -3.54 -14.26
C PHE A 7 3.91 -3.41 -13.18
N CYS A 8 3.21 -4.49 -12.83
CA CYS A 8 2.21 -4.49 -11.75
C CYS A 8 2.86 -4.16 -10.40
N LEU A 9 3.98 -4.80 -10.07
CA LEU A 9 4.71 -4.54 -8.82
C LEU A 9 5.22 -3.09 -8.77
N LEU A 10 5.79 -2.59 -9.88
CA LEU A 10 6.25 -1.21 -9.97
C LEU A 10 5.10 -0.22 -9.74
N THR A 11 3.97 -0.44 -10.42
CA THR A 11 2.77 0.39 -10.26
C THR A 11 2.30 0.41 -8.83
N TYR A 12 2.21 -0.75 -8.18
CA TYR A 12 1.80 -0.90 -6.79
C TYR A 12 2.69 -0.09 -5.83
N TRP A 13 4.02 -0.19 -5.96
CA TRP A 13 4.96 0.55 -5.13
C TRP A 13 4.96 2.05 -5.40
N LEU A 14 4.81 2.46 -6.66
CA LEU A 14 4.75 3.88 -7.02
C LEU A 14 3.57 4.61 -6.38
N GLY A 15 2.40 3.99 -6.38
CA GLY A 15 1.24 4.54 -5.69
C GLY A 15 1.44 4.61 -4.19
N PHE A 16 2.05 3.57 -3.59
CA PHE A 16 2.40 3.58 -2.17
C PHE A 16 3.34 4.74 -1.81
N PHE A 17 4.40 4.95 -2.59
CA PHE A 17 5.32 6.06 -2.37
C PHE A 17 4.67 7.43 -2.59
N ALA A 18 3.80 7.57 -3.59
CA ALA A 18 3.16 8.84 -3.87
C ALA A 18 2.14 9.22 -2.79
N ILE A 19 1.20 8.33 -2.44
CA ILE A 19 0.19 8.61 -1.41
C ILE A 19 0.83 8.64 -0.01
N GLY A 20 1.71 7.68 0.30
CA GLY A 20 2.40 7.63 1.58
C GLY A 20 3.28 8.86 1.79
N GLY A 21 4.03 9.26 0.76
CA GLY A 21 4.84 10.46 0.79
C GLY A 21 4.00 11.72 1.04
N THR A 22 2.89 11.87 0.32
CA THR A 22 1.99 13.01 0.49
C THR A 22 1.38 13.06 1.88
N VAL A 23 0.84 11.94 2.36
CA VAL A 23 0.19 11.88 3.67
C VAL A 23 1.20 12.08 4.81
N PHE A 24 2.40 11.49 4.74
CA PHE A 24 3.43 11.66 5.78
C PHE A 24 4.03 13.06 5.84
N VAL A 25 4.04 13.79 4.72
CA VAL A 25 4.46 15.19 4.70
C VAL A 25 3.38 16.10 5.27
N LEU A 26 2.11 15.81 5.00
CA LEU A 26 0.98 16.61 5.50
C LEU A 26 0.70 16.34 6.99
N GLU A 27 0.74 15.08 7.38
CA GLU A 27 0.47 14.62 8.75
C GLU A 27 1.79 14.41 9.51
N HIS A 28 2.29 15.44 10.18
CA HIS A 28 3.54 15.40 10.96
C HIS A 28 3.40 14.56 12.22
N GLN A 29 3.08 13.27 12.08
CA GLN A 29 2.92 12.39 13.22
C GLN A 29 4.26 11.99 13.82
N ASN A 30 4.33 12.02 15.16
CA ASN A 30 5.46 11.46 15.89
C ASN A 30 5.36 9.92 15.86
N ILE A 31 6.49 9.29 15.58
CA ILE A 31 6.60 7.83 15.61
C ILE A 31 6.79 7.42 17.07
N PRO A 32 5.96 6.51 17.61
CA PRO A 32 6.17 6.00 18.96
C PRO A 32 7.55 5.36 19.09
N ALA A 33 8.26 5.64 20.18
CA ALA A 33 9.60 5.12 20.45
C ALA A 33 9.67 3.58 20.43
N VAL A 34 8.55 2.90 20.64
CA VAL A 34 8.42 1.43 20.58
C VAL A 34 8.79 0.86 19.19
N LEU A 35 8.64 1.63 18.11
CA LEU A 35 8.99 1.17 16.76
C LEU A 35 10.49 1.24 16.45
N HIS A 36 11.32 1.76 17.37
CA HIS A 36 12.81 1.83 17.25
C HIS A 36 13.30 2.31 15.88
N LEU A 37 12.56 3.22 15.23
CA LEU A 37 12.98 3.81 13.97
C LEU A 37 13.97 4.97 14.23
N PRO A 38 14.93 5.21 13.32
CA PRO A 38 15.92 6.27 13.49
C PRO A 38 15.36 7.68 13.37
N PHE A 39 14.05 7.82 13.14
CA PHE A 39 13.35 9.09 12.93
C PHE A 39 12.29 9.29 14.01
N ALA A 40 12.23 10.50 14.57
CA ALA A 40 11.22 10.87 15.56
C ALA A 40 9.83 11.17 14.93
N SER A 41 9.78 11.43 13.62
CA SER A 41 8.54 11.71 12.91
C SER A 41 8.50 11.02 11.54
N VAL A 42 7.30 10.87 10.97
CA VAL A 42 7.10 10.28 9.64
C VAL A 42 7.49 11.23 8.50
N TRP A 43 7.71 12.52 8.76
CA TRP A 43 7.99 13.54 7.76
C TRP A 43 9.23 13.22 6.86
N PRO A 44 10.40 12.81 7.39
CA PRO A 44 11.54 12.47 6.54
C PRO A 44 11.26 11.27 5.63
N ILE A 45 10.48 10.30 6.11
CA ILE A 45 10.05 9.15 5.31
C ILE A 45 9.18 9.62 4.16
N GLY A 46 8.26 10.56 4.42
CA GLY A 46 7.40 11.16 3.41
C GLY A 46 8.19 11.86 2.30
N VAL A 47 9.20 12.64 2.66
CA VAL A 47 10.08 13.31 1.69
C VAL A 47 10.85 12.29 0.83
N ILE A 48 11.37 11.23 1.44
CA ILE A 48 12.08 10.16 0.72
C ILE A 48 11.12 9.47 -0.27
N PHE A 49 9.89 9.18 0.15
CA PHE A 49 8.88 8.53 -0.70
C PHE A 49 8.51 9.40 -1.90
N LEU A 50 8.29 10.70 -1.70
CA LEU A 50 8.04 11.65 -2.79
C LEU A 50 9.25 11.79 -3.71
N ALA A 51 10.46 11.78 -3.16
CA ALA A 51 11.67 11.82 -3.96
C ALA A 51 11.81 10.57 -4.86
N ILE A 52 11.47 9.38 -4.35
CA ILE A 52 11.48 8.14 -5.14
C ILE A 52 10.45 8.21 -6.27
N ALA A 53 9.21 8.63 -5.97
CA ALA A 53 8.17 8.77 -6.98
C ALA A 53 8.51 9.83 -8.03
N GLY A 54 9.04 10.98 -7.62
CA GLY A 54 9.50 12.05 -8.50
C GLY A 54 10.69 11.63 -9.36
N LEU A 55 11.67 10.93 -8.78
CA LEU A 55 12.81 10.39 -9.51
C LEU A 55 12.38 9.39 -10.58
N TYR A 56 11.39 8.55 -10.28
CA TYR A 56 10.83 7.65 -11.28
C TYR A 56 10.28 8.42 -12.48
N VAL A 57 9.40 9.41 -12.24
CA VAL A 57 8.82 10.23 -13.31
C VAL A 57 9.91 10.96 -14.10
N LEU A 58 10.90 11.53 -13.42
CA LEU A 58 12.04 12.21 -14.03
C LEU A 58 12.85 11.25 -14.91
N LEU A 59 13.15 10.05 -14.42
CA LEU A 59 13.87 9.04 -15.20
C LEU A 59 13.09 8.62 -16.45
N MET A 60 11.75 8.45 -16.35
CA MET A 60 10.92 8.14 -17.50
C MET A 60 10.86 9.30 -18.51
N ALA A 61 10.90 10.54 -18.04
CA ALA A 61 10.93 11.74 -18.90
C ALA A 61 12.27 11.91 -19.64
N LEU A 62 13.38 11.62 -18.97
CA LEU A 62 14.73 11.82 -19.54
C LEU A 62 15.17 10.65 -20.43
N ARG A 63 14.70 9.44 -20.16
CA ARG A 63 15.11 8.22 -20.91
C ARG A 63 14.30 8.06 -22.20
N ARG A 64 15.03 7.96 -23.32
CA ARG A 64 14.44 7.69 -24.65
C ARG A 64 14.70 6.27 -25.17
N ARG A 65 15.45 5.44 -24.42
CA ARG A 65 15.84 4.10 -24.87
C ARG A 65 15.29 3.02 -23.92
N PRO A 66 14.80 1.88 -24.43
CA PRO A 66 14.29 0.79 -23.61
C PRO A 66 15.34 0.31 -22.59
N LEU A 67 14.86 -0.06 -21.41
CA LEU A 67 15.69 -0.63 -20.34
C LEU A 67 16.03 -2.07 -20.68
N LYS A 68 17.32 -2.41 -20.73
CA LYS A 68 17.78 -3.80 -20.85
C LYS A 68 18.04 -4.36 -19.45
N VAL A 69 17.19 -5.25 -18.99
CA VAL A 69 17.34 -5.94 -17.71
C VAL A 69 17.38 -7.45 -17.98
N GLY A 70 18.51 -8.10 -17.63
CA GLY A 70 18.67 -9.55 -17.80
C GLY A 70 18.48 -10.04 -19.25
N GLY A 71 18.97 -9.28 -20.24
CA GLY A 71 18.85 -9.61 -21.66
C GLY A 71 17.45 -9.38 -22.26
N ARG A 72 16.52 -8.80 -21.51
CA ARG A 72 15.16 -8.47 -21.97
C ARG A 72 14.99 -6.96 -22.07
N GLU A 73 14.40 -6.51 -23.18
CA GLU A 73 14.03 -5.10 -23.34
C GLU A 73 12.68 -4.85 -22.67
N LEU A 74 12.70 -3.96 -21.66
CA LEU A 74 11.50 -3.44 -21.02
C LEU A 74 11.15 -2.12 -21.71
N PRO A 75 9.94 -2.00 -22.31
CA PRO A 75 9.50 -0.74 -22.89
C PRO A 75 9.40 0.31 -21.76
N ILE A 76 9.84 1.54 -22.07
CA ILE A 76 9.69 2.66 -21.15
C ILE A 76 8.25 3.16 -21.23
N PRO A 77 7.51 3.25 -20.11
CA PRO A 77 6.20 3.89 -20.11
C PRO A 77 6.31 5.34 -20.54
N SER A 78 5.33 5.80 -21.31
CA SER A 78 5.22 7.23 -21.61
C SER A 78 4.88 8.02 -20.35
N ILE A 79 5.17 9.32 -20.34
CA ILE A 79 4.89 10.20 -19.21
C ILE A 79 3.40 10.11 -18.76
N PRO A 80 2.40 10.17 -19.68
CA PRO A 80 1.00 10.01 -19.30
C PRO A 80 0.72 8.65 -18.65
N VAL A 81 1.33 7.57 -19.14
CA VAL A 81 1.19 6.23 -18.55
C VAL A 81 1.79 6.18 -17.15
N SER A 82 2.96 6.80 -16.94
CA SER A 82 3.60 6.87 -15.62
C SER A 82 2.74 7.63 -14.60
N PHE A 83 2.15 8.74 -14.97
CA PHE A 83 1.20 9.45 -14.12
C PHE A 83 -0.08 8.64 -13.86
N GLY A 84 -0.60 7.96 -14.90
CA GLY A 84 -1.75 7.07 -14.76
C GLY A 84 -1.48 5.91 -13.78
N GLN A 85 -0.30 5.30 -13.84
CA GLN A 85 0.14 4.27 -12.88
C GLN A 85 0.12 4.79 -11.45
N ILE A 86 0.74 5.95 -11.21
CA ILE A 86 0.79 6.58 -9.89
C ILE A 86 -0.64 6.90 -9.40
N ALA A 87 -1.46 7.53 -10.24
CA ALA A 87 -2.81 7.93 -9.87
C ALA A 87 -3.70 6.72 -9.52
N ILE A 88 -3.75 5.72 -10.39
CA ILE A 88 -4.57 4.52 -10.18
C ILE A 88 -4.13 3.78 -8.90
N SER A 89 -2.83 3.59 -8.72
CA SER A 89 -2.33 2.88 -7.55
C SER A 89 -2.48 3.70 -6.26
N SER A 90 -2.37 5.03 -6.31
CA SER A 90 -2.66 5.89 -5.15
C SER A 90 -4.14 5.80 -4.75
N VAL A 91 -5.05 5.76 -5.73
CA VAL A 91 -6.48 5.55 -5.47
C VAL A 91 -6.75 4.18 -4.87
N ASP A 92 -6.10 3.14 -5.36
CA ASP A 92 -6.21 1.79 -4.80
C ASP A 92 -5.78 1.74 -3.33
N TRP A 93 -4.64 2.33 -2.99
CA TRP A 93 -4.17 2.44 -1.61
C TRP A 93 -5.11 3.26 -0.72
N PHE A 94 -5.67 4.36 -1.27
CA PHE A 94 -6.64 5.18 -0.56
C PHE A 94 -7.93 4.41 -0.28
N ILE A 95 -8.45 3.67 -1.26
CA ILE A 95 -9.63 2.81 -1.10
C ILE A 95 -9.36 1.73 -0.05
N SER A 96 -8.22 1.06 -0.14
CA SER A 96 -7.81 0.04 0.83
C SER A 96 -7.80 0.57 2.27
N GLY A 97 -7.20 1.72 2.50
CA GLY A 97 -7.22 2.40 3.81
C GLY A 97 -8.63 2.81 4.22
N SER A 98 -9.43 3.33 3.29
CA SER A 98 -10.81 3.77 3.56
C SER A 98 -11.71 2.63 3.99
N VAL A 99 -11.55 1.43 3.42
CA VAL A 99 -12.30 0.24 3.85
C VAL A 99 -12.05 -0.06 5.32
N LEU A 100 -10.79 -0.06 5.75
CA LEU A 100 -10.49 -0.27 7.17
C LEU A 100 -11.00 0.89 8.04
N TYR A 101 -10.86 2.14 7.57
CA TYR A 101 -11.34 3.31 8.31
C TYR A 101 -12.84 3.24 8.62
N VAL A 102 -13.65 2.84 7.65
CA VAL A 102 -15.11 2.70 7.81
C VAL A 102 -15.47 1.54 8.76
N LEU A 103 -14.64 0.50 8.81
CA LEU A 103 -14.85 -0.64 9.71
C LEU A 103 -14.43 -0.36 11.15
N LEU A 104 -13.68 0.74 11.40
CA LEU A 104 -13.28 1.09 12.76
C LEU A 104 -14.49 1.51 13.60
N PRO A 105 -14.50 1.18 14.90
CA PRO A 105 -15.48 1.75 15.83
C PRO A 105 -15.35 3.26 15.83
N ALA A 106 -16.46 3.97 16.08
CA ALA A 106 -16.46 5.42 16.15
C ALA A 106 -15.40 5.92 17.14
N ALA A 107 -14.31 6.48 16.59
CA ALA A 107 -13.18 6.97 17.36
C ALA A 107 -13.20 8.50 17.37
N THR A 108 -13.28 9.10 18.55
CA THR A 108 -13.21 10.55 18.70
C THR A 108 -11.81 11.06 18.44
N GLY A 109 -11.67 12.04 17.53
CA GLY A 109 -10.40 12.70 17.22
C GLY A 109 -9.52 12.01 16.17
N LEU A 110 -9.95 10.87 15.60
CA LEU A 110 -9.25 10.24 14.50
C LEU A 110 -9.76 10.76 13.14
N THR A 111 -8.99 11.63 12.53
CA THR A 111 -9.29 12.12 11.17
C THR A 111 -8.86 11.11 10.10
N CYS A 112 -9.53 11.13 8.94
CA CYS A 112 -9.20 10.23 7.83
C CYS A 112 -7.73 10.34 7.38
N PRO A 113 -7.12 11.52 7.20
CA PRO A 113 -5.70 11.64 6.85
C PRO A 113 -4.78 11.05 7.92
N LYS A 114 -5.06 11.31 9.20
CA LYS A 114 -4.29 10.77 10.32
C LYS A 114 -4.35 9.24 10.36
N PHE A 115 -5.54 8.67 10.16
CA PHE A 115 -5.70 7.24 10.04
C PHE A 115 -4.94 6.67 8.83
N LEU A 116 -5.00 7.35 7.68
CA LEU A 116 -4.32 6.89 6.47
C LEU A 116 -2.80 6.86 6.66
N ALA A 117 -2.22 7.83 7.39
CA ALA A 117 -0.80 7.79 7.76
C ALA A 117 -0.47 6.55 8.60
N ILE A 118 -1.28 6.24 9.61
CA ILE A 118 -1.13 5.06 10.46
C ILE A 118 -1.24 3.78 9.63
N PHE A 119 -2.25 3.70 8.76
CA PHE A 119 -2.47 2.57 7.88
C PHE A 119 -1.27 2.30 6.95
N LEU A 120 -0.77 3.35 6.29
CA LEU A 120 0.38 3.23 5.38
C LEU A 120 1.67 2.88 6.13
N LEU A 121 1.86 3.40 7.36
CA LEU A 121 2.99 3.01 8.20
C LEU A 121 2.91 1.53 8.60
N ALA A 122 1.73 1.05 8.98
CA ALA A 122 1.50 -0.36 9.31
C ALA A 122 1.73 -1.27 8.08
N GLN A 123 1.31 -0.84 6.90
CA GLN A 123 1.57 -1.56 5.66
C GLN A 123 3.07 -1.60 5.33
N ALA A 124 3.79 -0.48 5.51
CA ALA A 124 5.24 -0.45 5.35
C ALA A 124 5.93 -1.46 6.29
N ALA A 125 5.54 -1.47 7.57
CA ALA A 125 6.07 -2.43 8.54
C ALA A 125 5.78 -3.88 8.15
N GLY A 126 4.55 -4.17 7.72
CA GLY A 126 4.15 -5.50 7.22
C GLY A 126 4.98 -5.95 6.01
N MET A 127 5.23 -5.07 5.06
CA MET A 127 6.05 -5.36 3.88
C MET A 127 7.53 -5.60 4.25
N LEU A 128 8.09 -4.80 5.16
CA LEU A 128 9.48 -4.91 5.61
C LEU A 128 9.72 -6.15 6.48
N SER A 129 8.69 -6.71 7.08
CA SER A 129 8.81 -7.91 7.92
C SER A 129 9.08 -9.19 7.13
N TYR A 130 8.94 -9.18 5.81
CA TYR A 130 9.01 -10.36 4.94
C TYR A 130 8.01 -11.49 5.31
N ILE A 131 7.07 -11.22 6.20
CA ILE A 131 6.00 -12.17 6.55
C ILE A 131 4.93 -12.12 5.45
N PRO A 132 4.51 -13.27 4.89
CA PRO A 132 3.49 -13.30 3.85
C PRO A 132 2.22 -12.57 4.28
N GLY A 133 1.80 -11.55 3.51
CA GLY A 133 0.64 -10.72 3.82
C GLY A 133 0.78 -9.84 5.07
N GLY A 134 2.01 -9.69 5.64
CA GLY A 134 2.25 -8.91 6.85
C GLY A 134 1.49 -9.40 8.08
N LEU A 135 1.14 -10.72 8.10
CA LEU A 135 0.32 -11.33 9.15
C LEU A 135 0.92 -11.09 10.54
N GLY A 136 0.12 -10.53 11.44
CA GLY A 136 0.53 -10.19 12.80
C GLY A 136 1.24 -8.85 12.92
N VAL A 137 2.12 -8.48 11.97
CA VAL A 137 2.88 -7.21 12.04
C VAL A 137 1.97 -6.03 11.75
N PHE A 138 1.21 -6.09 10.67
CA PHE A 138 0.24 -5.04 10.32
C PHE A 138 -0.76 -4.81 11.44
N GLU A 139 -1.35 -5.88 11.98
CA GLU A 139 -2.30 -5.81 13.08
C GLU A 139 -1.66 -5.22 14.33
N THR A 140 -0.46 -5.66 14.69
CA THR A 140 0.24 -5.17 15.87
C THR A 140 0.53 -3.68 15.78
N VAL A 141 0.99 -3.19 14.62
CA VAL A 141 1.25 -1.77 14.41
C VAL A 141 -0.04 -0.94 14.48
N ILE A 142 -1.13 -1.41 13.84
CA ILE A 142 -2.44 -0.75 13.94
C ILE A 142 -2.93 -0.71 15.39
N LEU A 143 -2.85 -1.83 16.12
CA LEU A 143 -3.27 -1.89 17.52
C LEU A 143 -2.45 -0.94 18.41
N LEU A 144 -1.15 -0.88 18.22
CA LEU A 144 -0.26 0.02 18.97
C LEU A 144 -0.57 1.50 18.71
N LEU A 145 -0.73 1.87 17.43
CA LEU A 145 -0.91 3.26 17.03
C LEU A 145 -2.34 3.78 17.25
N LEU A 146 -3.34 2.88 17.27
CA LEU A 146 -4.74 3.23 17.52
C LEU A 146 -5.21 2.93 18.94
N SER A 147 -4.35 2.45 19.84
CA SER A 147 -4.69 2.11 21.23
C SER A 147 -5.27 3.30 22.03
N GLU A 148 -4.88 4.52 21.67
CA GLU A 148 -5.39 5.76 22.30
C GLU A 148 -6.81 6.13 21.81
N PHE A 149 -7.25 5.59 20.65
CA PHE A 149 -8.51 5.97 20.01
C PHE A 149 -9.61 4.93 20.18
N SER A 150 -9.28 3.67 20.49
CA SER A 150 -10.27 2.61 20.56
C SER A 150 -9.81 1.41 21.37
N ILE A 151 -10.78 0.62 21.84
CA ILE A 151 -10.54 -0.59 22.62
C ILE A 151 -9.92 -1.68 21.74
N PRO A 152 -8.82 -2.36 22.16
CA PRO A 152 -8.12 -3.36 21.35
C PRO A 152 -8.98 -4.49 20.78
N SER A 153 -9.98 -4.97 21.55
CA SER A 153 -10.88 -6.03 21.08
C SER A 153 -11.75 -5.59 19.90
N ALA A 154 -12.23 -4.35 19.91
CA ALA A 154 -13.02 -3.80 18.80
C ALA A 154 -12.14 -3.56 17.56
N LEU A 155 -10.90 -3.08 17.75
CA LEU A 155 -9.92 -2.94 16.66
C LEU A 155 -9.60 -4.28 16.01
N LEU A 156 -9.41 -5.35 16.79
CA LEU A 156 -9.18 -6.69 16.25
C LEU A 156 -10.35 -7.18 15.40
N GLY A 157 -11.59 -6.94 15.84
CA GLY A 157 -12.78 -7.25 15.05
C GLY A 157 -12.77 -6.55 13.69
N SER A 158 -12.45 -5.25 13.66
CA SER A 158 -12.35 -4.46 12.43
C SER A 158 -11.24 -4.96 11.51
N LEU A 159 -10.09 -5.33 12.05
CA LEU A 159 -8.96 -5.88 11.30
C LEU A 159 -9.29 -7.25 10.68
N LEU A 160 -9.99 -8.11 11.40
CA LEU A 160 -10.46 -9.40 10.87
C LEU A 160 -11.47 -9.21 9.74
N LEU A 161 -12.44 -8.30 9.91
CA LEU A 161 -13.41 -7.95 8.86
C LEU A 161 -12.71 -7.34 7.63
N TYR A 162 -11.72 -6.48 7.84
CA TYR A 162 -10.93 -5.92 6.75
C TYR A 162 -10.24 -7.02 5.95
N ARG A 163 -9.60 -8.00 6.62
CA ARG A 163 -8.97 -9.14 5.93
C ARG A 163 -9.98 -10.00 5.18
N LEU A 164 -11.13 -10.22 5.77
CA LEU A 164 -12.20 -10.99 5.12
C LEU A 164 -12.64 -10.30 3.82
N ILE A 165 -12.91 -8.99 3.88
CA ILE A 165 -13.46 -8.22 2.76
C ILE A 165 -12.39 -7.96 1.70
N TYR A 166 -11.18 -7.57 2.10
CA TYR A 166 -10.16 -7.06 1.17
C TYR A 166 -9.22 -8.15 0.64
N TYR A 167 -9.02 -9.25 1.38
CA TYR A 167 -8.13 -10.34 0.98
C TYR A 167 -8.88 -11.63 0.66
N ILE A 168 -9.70 -12.12 1.58
CA ILE A 168 -10.30 -13.46 1.46
C ILE A 168 -11.41 -13.45 0.41
N LEU A 169 -12.27 -12.46 0.40
CA LEU A 169 -13.40 -12.39 -0.55
C LEU A 169 -12.92 -12.30 -2.01
N PRO A 170 -11.99 -11.39 -2.40
CA PRO A 170 -11.46 -11.36 -3.76
C PRO A 170 -10.74 -12.65 -4.15
N LEU A 171 -9.99 -13.26 -3.23
CA LEU A 171 -9.32 -14.53 -3.47
C LEU A 171 -10.32 -15.66 -3.74
N ALA A 172 -11.38 -15.74 -2.95
CA ALA A 172 -12.44 -16.74 -3.13
C ALA A 172 -13.15 -16.57 -4.48
N VAL A 173 -13.49 -15.32 -4.85
CA VAL A 173 -14.10 -15.01 -6.15
C VAL A 173 -13.14 -15.35 -7.30
N ALA A 174 -11.89 -14.98 -7.23
CA ALA A 174 -10.89 -15.27 -8.26
C ALA A 174 -10.68 -16.79 -8.41
N SER A 175 -10.59 -17.52 -7.30
CA SER A 175 -10.47 -18.98 -7.29
C SER A 175 -11.68 -19.68 -7.91
N PHE A 176 -12.88 -19.20 -7.60
CA PHE A 176 -14.12 -19.72 -8.17
C PHE A 176 -14.18 -19.47 -9.69
N LEU A 177 -13.89 -18.26 -10.15
CA LEU A 177 -13.85 -17.91 -11.58
C LEU A 177 -12.83 -18.74 -12.34
N LEU A 178 -11.64 -18.96 -11.75
CA LEU A 178 -10.61 -19.79 -12.35
C LEU A 178 -11.07 -21.25 -12.49
N ALA A 179 -11.70 -21.81 -11.45
CA ALA A 179 -12.23 -23.17 -11.47
C ALA A 179 -13.31 -23.32 -12.54
N VAL A 180 -14.24 -22.38 -12.65
CA VAL A 180 -15.29 -22.37 -13.70
C VAL A 180 -14.65 -22.29 -15.09
N HIS A 181 -13.68 -21.39 -15.29
CA HIS A 181 -12.98 -21.24 -16.56
C HIS A 181 -12.29 -22.56 -16.98
N GLU A 182 -11.60 -23.22 -16.07
CA GLU A 182 -10.89 -24.46 -16.35
C GLU A 182 -11.84 -25.63 -16.69
N ILE A 183 -12.98 -25.70 -15.99
CA ILE A 183 -14.01 -26.71 -16.30
C ILE A 183 -14.62 -26.49 -17.70
N LEU A 184 -14.87 -25.23 -18.07
CA LEU A 184 -15.42 -24.88 -19.38
C LEU A 184 -14.42 -25.07 -20.51
N ALA A 185 -13.12 -24.80 -20.25
CA ALA A 185 -12.05 -24.94 -21.25
C ALA A 185 -11.69 -26.41 -21.54
N ARG A 186 -12.08 -27.36 -20.67
CA ARG A 186 -11.86 -28.81 -20.87
C ARG A 186 -12.99 -29.49 -21.66
N LYS A 187 -14.08 -28.78 -21.97
CA LYS A 187 -15.15 -29.24 -22.85
C LYS A 187 -14.94 -28.79 -24.29
#